data_021d51a6816cbbaef401f4830f2cf5cf
#
_entry.id   021d51a6816cbbaef401f4830f2cf5cf
#
_cell.length_a   1.000
_cell.length_b   1.000
_cell.length_c   1.000
_cell.angle_alpha   90.00
_cell.angle_beta   90.00
_cell.angle_gamma   90.00
#
_symmetry.space_group_name_H-M   'P 1'
#
loop_
_entity.id
_entity.type
_entity.pdbx_description
1 polymer ?
#
loop_
_entity_poly.entity_id
_entity_poly.type
_entity_poly.pdbx_seq_one_letter_code
_entity_poly.pdbx_strand_id
1 'polypeptide(L)'
;MPDATRSDDPTPPPRPRSRWQAAVLVLLLLAGAGTVGLAVRSLLATEQIRVEVAAGTAERLAAGEPVELLPRTLEVQVGDRLEIVNRDTVTHEVGPYVVAPGQTLRQTFTSAGVLEGACTLHPSGAIRIIVR
;
A
#
# COMPACT_ATOMS: atom_id res chain seq x y z
N MET A 1 -46.20 -25.81 67.48
CA MET A 1 -44.97 -25.82 66.65
C MET A 1 -45.35 -26.24 65.26
N PRO A 2 -45.33 -25.37 64.28
CA PRO A 2 -45.50 -25.74 62.86
C PRO A 2 -44.15 -25.99 62.23
N ASP A 3 -44.09 -27.11 61.63
CA ASP A 3 -42.98 -27.65 60.84
C ASP A 3 -42.80 -26.86 59.51
N ALA A 4 -41.64 -26.31 59.31
CA ALA A 4 -41.32 -25.55 58.13
C ALA A 4 -40.79 -26.56 57.04
N THR A 5 -41.67 -27.03 56.19
CA THR A 5 -41.32 -27.78 55.01
C THR A 5 -40.62 -26.89 53.98
N ARG A 6 -39.30 -26.99 53.92
CA ARG A 6 -38.45 -26.35 52.93
C ARG A 6 -38.63 -27.09 51.59
N SER A 7 -39.35 -26.46 50.69
CA SER A 7 -39.44 -26.93 49.31
C SER A 7 -38.13 -26.68 48.62
N ASP A 8 -37.33 -27.73 48.44
CA ASP A 8 -36.19 -27.74 47.53
C ASP A 8 -36.70 -27.74 46.08
N ASP A 9 -36.74 -26.56 45.49
CA ASP A 9 -37.08 -26.39 44.07
C ASP A 9 -35.87 -26.81 43.22
N PRO A 10 -35.96 -27.86 42.41
CA PRO A 10 -34.82 -28.30 41.59
C PRO A 10 -34.49 -27.28 40.50
N THR A 11 -33.31 -26.74 40.58
CA THR A 11 -32.75 -25.86 39.53
C THR A 11 -32.82 -26.57 38.16
N PRO A 12 -33.46 -25.99 37.13
CA PRO A 12 -33.57 -26.61 35.85
C PRO A 12 -32.18 -26.80 35.24
N PRO A 13 -31.92 -27.93 34.55
CA PRO A 13 -30.63 -28.18 33.94
C PRO A 13 -30.35 -27.14 32.81
N PRO A 14 -29.08 -26.76 32.60
CA PRO A 14 -28.71 -25.84 31.54
C PRO A 14 -29.12 -26.42 30.18
N ARG A 15 -29.91 -25.67 29.42
CA ARG A 15 -30.37 -26.07 28.08
C ARG A 15 -29.17 -26.33 27.18
N PRO A 16 -29.08 -27.48 26.52
CA PRO A 16 -27.99 -27.74 25.58
C PRO A 16 -28.03 -26.69 24.47
N ARG A 17 -26.93 -25.93 24.32
CA ARG A 17 -26.78 -25.00 23.20
C ARG A 17 -26.92 -25.79 21.93
N SER A 18 -27.90 -25.46 21.09
CA SER A 18 -28.17 -26.23 19.89
C SER A 18 -26.95 -26.20 18.98
N ARG A 19 -26.61 -27.33 18.37
CA ARG A 19 -25.43 -27.52 17.52
C ARG A 19 -25.37 -26.48 16.38
N TRP A 20 -26.52 -25.99 15.96
CA TRP A 20 -26.61 -24.96 14.93
C TRP A 20 -26.21 -23.56 15.45
N GLN A 21 -26.45 -23.24 16.74
CA GLN A 21 -25.97 -21.97 17.34
C GLN A 21 -24.46 -21.93 17.44
N ALA A 22 -23.82 -23.05 17.76
CA ALA A 22 -22.38 -23.18 17.73
C ALA A 22 -21.82 -23.04 16.30
N ALA A 23 -22.49 -23.65 15.31
CA ALA A 23 -22.10 -23.54 13.90
C ALA A 23 -22.21 -22.10 13.36
N VAL A 24 -23.27 -21.37 13.73
CA VAL A 24 -23.47 -19.96 13.36
C VAL A 24 -22.39 -19.06 13.99
N LEU A 25 -22.05 -19.28 15.27
CA LEU A 25 -20.97 -18.54 15.94
C LEU A 25 -19.61 -18.77 15.29
N VAL A 26 -19.29 -20.02 14.94
CA VAL A 26 -18.05 -20.36 14.24
C VAL A 26 -18.01 -19.70 12.84
N LEU A 27 -19.10 -19.71 12.10
CA LEU A 27 -19.21 -19.05 10.79
C LEU A 27 -19.01 -17.52 10.89
N LEU A 28 -19.60 -16.89 11.91
CA LEU A 28 -19.43 -15.44 12.13
C LEU A 28 -18.00 -15.08 12.53
N LEU A 29 -17.34 -15.91 13.35
CA LEU A 29 -15.95 -15.73 13.73
C LEU A 29 -15.00 -15.91 12.53
N LEU A 30 -15.26 -16.90 11.66
CA LEU A 30 -14.48 -17.11 10.45
C LEU A 30 -14.68 -15.98 9.42
N ALA A 31 -15.92 -15.49 9.27
CA ALA A 31 -16.21 -14.35 8.41
C ALA A 31 -15.55 -13.07 8.94
N GLY A 32 -15.58 -12.83 10.25
CA GLY A 32 -14.92 -11.69 10.89
C GLY A 32 -13.39 -11.74 10.74
N ALA A 33 -12.78 -12.89 10.93
CA ALA A 33 -11.33 -13.07 10.77
C ALA A 33 -10.89 -12.85 9.31
N GLY A 34 -11.70 -13.28 8.34
CA GLY A 34 -11.44 -13.10 6.92
C GLY A 34 -11.43 -11.62 6.51
N THR A 35 -12.39 -10.83 6.99
CA THR A 35 -12.49 -9.40 6.66
C THR A 35 -11.36 -8.58 7.28
N VAL A 36 -10.97 -8.86 8.52
CA VAL A 36 -9.83 -8.22 9.18
C VAL A 36 -8.53 -8.57 8.48
N GLY A 37 -8.33 -9.82 8.09
CA GLY A 37 -7.13 -10.28 7.37
C GLY A 37 -6.96 -9.58 6.02
N LEU A 38 -8.04 -9.39 5.26
CA LEU A 38 -8.03 -8.66 3.98
C LEU A 38 -7.70 -7.16 4.17
N ALA A 39 -8.28 -6.52 5.17
CA ALA A 39 -8.02 -5.11 5.48
C ALA A 39 -6.56 -4.87 5.90
N VAL A 40 -6.00 -5.72 6.76
CA VAL A 40 -4.59 -5.64 7.18
C VAL A 40 -3.65 -5.88 6.00
N ARG A 41 -3.98 -6.80 5.10
CA ARG A 41 -3.18 -7.07 3.91
C ARG A 41 -3.13 -5.89 2.95
N SER A 42 -4.23 -5.14 2.80
CA SER A 42 -4.27 -3.91 1.99
C SER A 42 -3.43 -2.78 2.59
N LEU A 43 -3.34 -2.70 3.92
CA LEU A 43 -2.52 -1.70 4.62
C LEU A 43 -1.02 -2.01 4.58
N LEU A 44 -0.65 -3.27 4.31
CA LEU A 44 0.75 -3.73 4.24
C LEU A 44 1.20 -3.99 2.78
N ALA A 45 0.36 -3.68 1.80
CA ALA A 45 0.70 -3.84 0.40
C ALA A 45 1.79 -2.83 0.02
N THR A 46 2.96 -3.33 -0.32
CA THR A 46 4.04 -2.54 -0.92
C THR A 46 3.68 -2.22 -2.36
N GLU A 47 3.68 -0.95 -2.72
CA GLU A 47 3.43 -0.51 -4.09
C GLU A 47 4.74 -0.48 -4.89
N GLN A 48 4.65 -0.89 -6.17
CA GLN A 48 5.74 -0.74 -7.12
C GLN A 48 5.35 0.30 -8.18
N ILE A 49 6.03 1.44 -8.12
CA ILE A 49 5.88 2.53 -9.09
C ILE A 49 6.91 2.28 -10.18
N ARG A 50 6.45 1.96 -11.40
CA ARG A 50 7.31 1.72 -12.54
C ARG A 50 7.16 2.83 -13.57
N VAL A 51 8.27 3.44 -13.92
CA VAL A 51 8.37 4.49 -14.94
C VAL A 51 9.30 4.00 -16.04
N GLU A 52 8.85 4.05 -17.29
CA GLU A 52 9.66 3.73 -18.46
C GLU A 52 9.84 5.01 -19.29
N VAL A 53 11.08 5.43 -19.43
CA VAL A 53 11.48 6.55 -20.27
C VAL A 53 11.77 6.00 -21.65
N ALA A 54 10.88 6.27 -22.60
CA ALA A 54 11.01 5.80 -23.97
C ALA A 54 12.15 6.52 -24.71
N ALA A 55 12.71 5.86 -25.72
CA ALA A 55 13.67 6.49 -26.63
C ALA A 55 13.05 7.74 -27.29
N GLY A 56 13.82 8.82 -27.40
CA GLY A 56 13.37 10.08 -27.98
C GLY A 56 12.59 10.99 -26.99
N THR A 57 12.53 10.63 -25.71
CA THR A 57 11.86 11.46 -24.68
C THR A 57 12.54 12.81 -24.55
N ALA A 58 13.85 12.87 -24.55
CA ALA A 58 14.61 14.13 -24.44
C ALA A 58 14.36 15.06 -25.64
N GLU A 59 14.32 14.53 -26.86
CA GLU A 59 14.01 15.32 -28.06
C GLU A 59 12.59 15.91 -28.00
N ARG A 60 11.62 15.13 -27.53
CA ARG A 60 10.23 15.60 -27.34
C ARG A 60 10.15 16.71 -26.30
N LEU A 61 10.83 16.55 -25.17
CA LEU A 61 10.93 17.58 -24.12
C LEU A 61 11.60 18.85 -24.67
N ALA A 62 12.70 18.73 -25.45
CA ALA A 62 13.39 19.85 -26.08
C ALA A 62 12.52 20.55 -27.13
N ALA A 63 11.62 19.81 -27.80
CA ALA A 63 10.63 20.37 -28.73
C ALA A 63 9.44 21.05 -28.00
N GLY A 64 9.42 21.06 -26.68
CA GLY A 64 8.32 21.62 -25.87
C GLY A 64 7.07 20.77 -25.81
N GLU A 65 7.17 19.47 -26.17
CA GLU A 65 6.05 18.55 -25.99
C GLU A 65 5.79 18.31 -24.50
N PRO A 66 4.52 18.28 -24.06
CA PRO A 66 4.19 18.00 -22.66
C PRO A 66 4.39 16.49 -22.39
N VAL A 67 5.57 16.14 -21.90
CA VAL A 67 5.88 14.79 -21.41
C VAL A 67 5.81 14.82 -19.88
N GLU A 68 4.86 14.11 -19.34
CA GLU A 68 4.68 13.95 -17.88
C GLU A 68 4.70 12.45 -17.58
N LEU A 69 5.86 11.96 -17.14
CA LEU A 69 6.03 10.55 -16.76
C LEU A 69 5.92 10.35 -15.25
N LEU A 70 6.07 11.41 -14.47
CA LEU A 70 5.95 11.42 -13.01
C LEU A 70 5.21 12.69 -12.58
N PRO A 71 4.38 12.64 -11.53
CA PRO A 71 3.76 13.83 -10.97
C PRO A 71 4.82 14.71 -10.29
N ARG A 72 4.56 16.02 -10.19
CA ARG A 72 5.44 16.95 -9.46
C ARG A 72 5.64 16.56 -8.00
N THR A 73 4.61 15.98 -7.38
CA THR A 73 4.67 15.41 -6.02
C THR A 73 4.29 13.95 -6.07
N LEU A 74 5.25 13.10 -5.75
CA LEU A 74 5.06 11.65 -5.65
C LEU A 74 4.92 11.28 -4.17
N GLU A 75 3.76 10.76 -3.78
CA GLU A 75 3.52 10.26 -2.42
C GLU A 75 3.69 8.74 -2.40
N VAL A 76 4.52 8.25 -1.50
CA VAL A 76 4.85 6.84 -1.32
C VAL A 76 4.91 6.47 0.15
N GLN A 77 4.88 5.19 0.44
CA GLN A 77 5.03 4.66 1.80
C GLN A 77 6.40 4.01 2.00
N VAL A 78 6.82 3.91 3.25
CA VAL A 78 7.99 3.08 3.61
C VAL A 78 7.72 1.64 3.17
N GLY A 79 8.66 1.07 2.42
CA GLY A 79 8.55 -0.23 1.78
C GLY A 79 8.23 -0.16 0.28
N ASP A 80 7.64 0.93 -0.21
CA ASP A 80 7.35 1.08 -1.64
C ASP A 80 8.64 1.11 -2.47
N ARG A 81 8.49 0.75 -3.74
CA ARG A 81 9.61 0.61 -4.67
C ARG A 81 9.39 1.46 -5.91
N LEU A 82 10.36 2.32 -6.21
CA LEU A 82 10.44 3.06 -7.46
C LEU A 82 11.37 2.31 -8.43
N GLU A 83 10.90 2.01 -9.62
CA GLU A 83 11.68 1.47 -10.73
C GLU A 83 11.62 2.43 -11.90
N ILE A 84 12.78 2.92 -12.36
CA ILE A 84 12.91 3.80 -13.53
C ILE A 84 13.75 3.07 -14.56
N VAL A 85 13.16 2.79 -15.72
CA VAL A 85 13.83 2.17 -16.86
C VAL A 85 14.13 3.25 -17.89
N ASN A 86 15.39 3.61 -18.08
CA ASN A 86 15.78 4.60 -19.08
C ASN A 86 16.13 3.93 -20.42
N ARG A 87 15.25 4.04 -21.40
CA ARG A 87 15.47 3.60 -22.78
C ARG A 87 15.84 4.76 -23.71
N ASP A 88 16.00 5.95 -23.17
CA ASP A 88 16.42 7.11 -23.92
C ASP A 88 17.94 7.12 -24.14
N THR A 89 18.42 8.02 -24.99
CA THR A 89 19.84 8.19 -25.34
C THR A 89 20.57 9.14 -24.39
N VAL A 90 19.84 9.81 -23.50
CA VAL A 90 20.40 10.75 -22.52
C VAL A 90 20.17 10.31 -21.07
N THR A 91 20.96 10.87 -20.17
CA THR A 91 20.78 10.69 -18.74
C THR A 91 19.58 11.51 -18.25
N HIS A 92 18.74 10.90 -17.39
CA HIS A 92 17.63 11.55 -16.74
C HIS A 92 17.83 11.67 -15.23
N GLU A 93 17.34 12.77 -14.65
CA GLU A 93 17.37 13.04 -13.22
C GLU A 93 15.95 12.98 -12.66
N VAL A 94 15.79 12.36 -11.48
CA VAL A 94 14.53 12.29 -10.76
C VAL A 94 14.81 12.49 -9.27
N GLY A 95 14.72 13.73 -8.81
CA GLY A 95 15.11 14.12 -7.45
C GLY A 95 16.58 13.80 -7.19
N PRO A 96 16.91 13.00 -6.18
CA PRO A 96 18.29 12.63 -5.88
C PRO A 96 18.84 11.51 -6.79
N TYR A 97 18.04 10.99 -7.71
CA TYR A 97 18.39 9.83 -8.52
C TYR A 97 18.80 10.23 -9.95
N VAL A 98 19.85 9.58 -10.45
CA VAL A 98 20.36 9.76 -11.81
C VAL A 98 20.31 8.42 -12.51
N VAL A 99 19.74 8.37 -13.73
CA VAL A 99 19.56 7.15 -14.50
C VAL A 99 20.16 7.36 -15.89
N ALA A 100 21.29 6.73 -16.15
CA ALA A 100 21.98 6.82 -17.43
C ALA A 100 21.25 6.04 -18.54
N PRO A 101 21.57 6.31 -19.84
CA PRO A 101 21.03 5.57 -20.96
C PRO A 101 21.14 4.06 -20.81
N GLY A 102 20.05 3.33 -21.04
CA GLY A 102 19.98 1.87 -20.93
C GLY A 102 19.98 1.30 -19.52
N GLN A 103 20.07 2.15 -18.50
CA GLN A 103 20.04 1.71 -17.09
C GLN A 103 18.62 1.59 -16.55
N THR A 104 18.51 0.75 -15.51
CA THR A 104 17.31 0.63 -14.67
C THR A 104 17.69 0.95 -13.26
N LEU A 105 17.10 2.00 -12.69
CA LEU A 105 17.17 2.32 -11.27
C LEU A 105 16.09 1.55 -10.53
N ARG A 106 16.43 0.97 -9.36
CA ARG A 106 15.49 0.37 -8.42
C ARG A 106 15.78 0.93 -7.04
N GLN A 107 14.83 1.67 -6.51
CA GLN A 107 14.94 2.29 -5.19
C GLN A 107 13.78 1.82 -4.31
N THR A 108 14.10 1.28 -3.13
CA THR A 108 13.11 1.02 -2.08
C THR A 108 13.17 2.14 -1.05
N PHE A 109 12.03 2.70 -0.68
CA PHE A 109 11.95 3.74 0.34
C PHE A 109 11.95 3.09 1.73
N THR A 110 13.04 3.26 2.48
CA THR A 110 13.25 2.57 3.77
C THR A 110 12.98 3.43 4.99
N SER A 111 12.78 4.72 4.82
CA SER A 111 12.51 5.66 5.91
C SER A 111 11.61 6.80 5.45
N ALA A 112 10.75 7.26 6.35
CA ALA A 112 9.90 8.43 6.11
C ALA A 112 10.75 9.70 5.93
N GLY A 113 10.29 10.60 5.06
CA GLY A 113 11.01 11.85 4.79
C GLY A 113 10.54 12.50 3.50
N VAL A 114 11.19 13.60 3.14
CA VAL A 114 10.94 14.32 1.89
C VAL A 114 12.23 14.39 1.09
N LEU A 115 12.18 13.95 -0.16
CA LEU A 115 13.27 14.02 -1.12
C LEU A 115 12.86 15.02 -2.22
N GLU A 116 13.69 16.01 -2.46
CA GLU A 116 13.45 17.03 -3.50
C GLU A 116 14.65 17.10 -4.43
N GLY A 117 14.42 17.51 -5.67
CA GLY A 117 15.49 17.69 -6.63
C GLY A 117 14.99 17.99 -8.03
N ALA A 118 15.92 18.06 -8.96
CA ALA A 118 15.64 18.23 -10.38
C ALA A 118 14.86 17.01 -10.90
N CYS A 119 14.00 17.25 -11.89
CA CYS A 119 13.31 16.19 -12.61
C CYS A 119 13.24 16.55 -14.10
N THR A 120 14.00 15.82 -14.89
CA THR A 120 13.99 16.00 -16.36
C THR A 120 12.77 15.34 -17.02
N LEU A 121 11.97 14.59 -16.26
CA LEU A 121 10.79 13.85 -16.75
C LEU A 121 9.47 14.54 -16.41
N HIS A 122 9.53 15.78 -15.90
CA HIS A 122 8.37 16.60 -15.59
C HIS A 122 8.55 18.02 -16.13
N PRO A 123 7.53 18.64 -16.76
CA PRO A 123 7.64 19.97 -17.36
C PRO A 123 8.08 21.08 -16.39
N SER A 124 7.82 20.95 -15.09
CA SER A 124 8.26 21.91 -14.07
C SER A 124 9.76 21.86 -13.79
N GLY A 125 10.48 20.86 -14.25
CA GLY A 125 11.90 20.66 -13.98
C GLY A 125 12.23 20.21 -12.56
N ALA A 126 11.24 19.91 -11.71
CA ALA A 126 11.44 19.54 -10.31
C ALA A 126 10.44 18.47 -9.86
N ILE A 127 10.84 17.67 -8.85
CA ILE A 127 10.01 16.69 -8.18
C ILE A 127 10.19 16.76 -6.67
N ARG A 128 9.11 16.47 -5.95
CA ARG A 128 9.09 16.23 -4.51
C ARG A 128 8.56 14.82 -4.25
N ILE A 129 9.33 13.98 -3.57
CA ILE A 129 8.93 12.63 -3.17
C ILE A 129 8.69 12.66 -1.66
N ILE A 130 7.46 12.39 -1.24
CA ILE A 130 7.05 12.35 0.16
C ILE A 130 6.90 10.89 0.56
N VAL A 131 7.77 10.43 1.46
CA VAL A 131 7.74 9.08 2.01
C VAL A 131 7.07 9.13 3.39
N ARG A 132 6.01 8.36 3.59
CA ARG A 132 5.23 8.28 4.84
C ARG A 132 5.34 6.91 5.50
#